data_5ea6101e890c1dee40b969de061e40c8
#
_entry.id   5ea6101e890c1dee40b969de061e40c8
#
_cell.length_a   1.000
_cell.length_b   1.000
_cell.length_c   1.000
_cell.angle_alpha   90.00
_cell.angle_beta   90.00
_cell.angle_gamma   90.00
#
_symmetry.space_group_name_H-M   'P 1'
#
loop_
_entity.id
_entity.type
_entity.pdbx_description
1 polymer ?
#
loop_
_entity_poly.entity_id
_entity_poly.type
_entity_poly.pdbx_seq_one_letter_code
_entity_poly.pdbx_strand_id
1 'polypeptide(L)'
;MLPNAGYVKWFDVIAYEDGFMLLLPDKKDPTHVKPFQERKLLFRTLKESEEWGKEIGIETVGDLNDQICRGSLSELILVQEAQQERKIGEIAKSIVDRGGVKFVMIAGPSSSGKTSFSHRLSIQLKT
;
A
#
# COMPACT_ATOMS: atom_id res chain seq x y z
N MET A 1 -17.11 -21.79 -0.93
CA MET A 1 -18.17 -20.99 -1.59
C MET A 1 -19.44 -21.10 -0.79
N LEU A 2 -20.16 -19.99 -0.56
CA LEU A 2 -21.49 -20.04 0.02
C LEU A 2 -22.49 -20.51 -1.04
N PRO A 3 -23.36 -21.47 -0.75
CA PRO A 3 -24.32 -21.99 -1.72
C PRO A 3 -25.43 -21.00 -2.08
N ASN A 4 -25.64 -19.99 -1.27
CA ASN A 4 -26.66 -18.96 -1.48
C ASN A 4 -26.20 -17.62 -0.88
N ALA A 5 -26.26 -16.54 -1.64
CA ALA A 5 -25.93 -15.19 -1.20
C ALA A 5 -26.85 -14.67 -0.07
N GLY A 6 -28.07 -15.21 0.07
CA GLY A 6 -29.00 -14.88 1.14
C GLY A 6 -28.53 -15.23 2.56
N TYR A 7 -27.44 -15.97 2.70
CA TYR A 7 -26.78 -16.17 4.01
C TYR A 7 -26.06 -14.91 4.51
N VAL A 8 -25.68 -13.99 3.60
CA VAL A 8 -25.07 -12.70 3.96
C VAL A 8 -26.19 -11.68 4.11
N LYS A 9 -26.75 -11.58 5.32
CA LYS A 9 -27.90 -10.70 5.61
C LYS A 9 -27.52 -9.31 6.06
N TRP A 10 -26.35 -9.18 6.66
CA TRP A 10 -25.91 -7.95 7.30
C TRP A 10 -24.65 -7.42 6.61
N PHE A 11 -24.79 -6.33 5.91
CA PHE A 11 -23.69 -5.56 5.31
C PHE A 11 -24.20 -4.14 5.03
N ASP A 12 -23.28 -3.23 4.82
CA ASP A 12 -23.61 -1.87 4.38
C ASP A 12 -22.67 -1.46 3.24
N VAL A 13 -23.11 -0.54 2.41
CA VAL A 13 -22.33 -0.01 1.29
C VAL A 13 -22.39 1.51 1.37
N ILE A 14 -21.22 2.13 1.49
CA ILE A 14 -21.10 3.59 1.54
C ILE A 14 -20.27 4.09 0.36
N ALA A 15 -20.60 5.25 -0.16
CA ALA A 15 -19.76 5.94 -1.13
C ALA A 15 -18.46 6.40 -0.45
N TYR A 16 -17.33 6.18 -1.10
CA TYR A 16 -16.03 6.59 -0.60
C TYR A 16 -15.11 6.95 -1.76
N GLU A 17 -14.71 8.22 -1.82
CA GLU A 17 -13.93 8.79 -2.92
C GLU A 17 -14.59 8.48 -4.30
N ASP A 18 -13.84 7.92 -5.24
CA ASP A 18 -14.31 7.57 -6.58
C ASP A 18 -15.00 6.20 -6.66
N GLY A 19 -15.25 5.56 -5.52
CA GLY A 19 -15.78 4.20 -5.45
C GLY A 19 -16.71 3.98 -4.27
N PHE A 20 -16.67 2.79 -3.69
CA PHE A 20 -17.49 2.42 -2.54
C PHE A 20 -16.74 1.51 -1.59
N MET A 21 -17.16 1.54 -0.32
CA MET A 21 -16.68 0.64 0.71
C MET A 21 -17.78 -0.33 1.11
N LEU A 22 -17.47 -1.63 1.08
CA LEU A 22 -18.32 -2.68 1.61
C LEU A 22 -17.99 -2.88 3.09
N LEU A 23 -18.96 -2.62 3.96
CA LEU A 23 -18.84 -2.81 5.40
C LEU A 23 -19.40 -4.18 5.77
N LEU A 24 -18.59 -4.95 6.45
CA LEU A 24 -18.96 -6.29 6.92
C LEU A 24 -19.34 -6.28 8.40
N PRO A 25 -20.13 -7.27 8.85
CA PRO A 25 -20.52 -7.40 10.24
C PRO A 25 -19.33 -7.59 11.17
N ASP A 26 -19.50 -7.22 12.43
CA ASP A 26 -18.51 -7.53 13.47
C ASP A 26 -18.41 -9.06 13.67
N LYS A 27 -17.18 -9.54 13.80
CA LYS A 27 -16.91 -10.98 14.08
C LYS A 27 -17.54 -11.44 15.41
N LYS A 28 -17.70 -10.53 16.39
CA LYS A 28 -18.28 -10.84 17.70
C LYS A 28 -19.82 -10.72 17.71
N ASP A 29 -20.36 -9.87 16.86
CA ASP A 29 -21.81 -9.68 16.67
C ASP A 29 -22.13 -9.61 15.18
N PRO A 30 -22.41 -10.77 14.55
CA PRO A 30 -22.67 -10.83 13.11
C PRO A 30 -23.97 -10.13 12.66
N THR A 31 -24.79 -9.67 13.59
CA THR A 31 -26.02 -8.94 13.30
C THR A 31 -25.83 -7.42 13.30
N HIS A 32 -24.63 -6.95 13.62
CA HIS A 32 -24.32 -5.53 13.70
C HIS A 32 -23.16 -5.15 12.77
N VAL A 33 -23.39 -4.14 11.92
CA VAL A 33 -22.36 -3.55 11.05
C VAL A 33 -21.78 -2.34 11.77
N LYS A 34 -20.47 -2.34 11.99
CA LYS A 34 -19.77 -1.21 12.60
C LYS A 34 -19.73 -0.01 11.67
N PRO A 35 -19.80 1.21 12.22
CA PRO A 35 -19.62 2.42 11.43
C PRO A 35 -18.23 2.41 10.77
N PHE A 36 -18.18 2.97 9.58
CA PHE A 36 -16.93 3.10 8.83
C PHE A 36 -15.90 3.93 9.59
N GLN A 37 -14.70 3.37 9.73
CA GLN A 37 -13.54 4.08 10.27
C GLN A 37 -12.56 4.34 9.14
N GLU A 38 -12.44 5.58 8.75
CA GLU A 38 -11.55 5.99 7.69
C GLU A 38 -10.08 5.75 8.04
N ARG A 39 -9.36 5.07 7.14
CA ARG A 39 -7.92 4.86 7.24
C ARG A 39 -7.20 5.65 6.14
N LYS A 40 -7.21 6.97 6.29
CA LYS A 40 -6.67 7.93 5.29
C LYS A 40 -5.29 7.55 4.76
N LEU A 41 -4.37 7.18 5.65
CA LEU A 41 -3.00 6.83 5.26
C LEU A 41 -2.95 5.59 4.36
N LEU A 42 -3.69 4.54 4.72
CA LEU A 42 -3.75 3.31 3.93
C LEU A 42 -4.33 3.59 2.54
N PHE A 43 -5.44 4.32 2.50
CA PHE A 43 -6.10 4.66 1.24
C PHE A 43 -5.20 5.51 0.33
N ARG A 44 -4.55 6.53 0.89
CA ARG A 44 -3.58 7.35 0.15
C ARG A 44 -2.44 6.52 -0.43
N THR A 45 -1.88 5.59 0.35
CA THR A 45 -0.80 4.72 -0.13
C THR A 45 -1.26 3.80 -1.26
N LEU A 46 -2.50 3.27 -1.19
CA LEU A 46 -3.06 2.47 -2.28
C LEU A 46 -3.27 3.30 -3.55
N LYS A 47 -3.79 4.51 -3.41
CA LYS A 47 -3.99 5.44 -4.55
C LYS A 47 -2.68 5.85 -5.19
N GLU A 48 -1.67 6.22 -4.40
CA GLU A 48 -0.32 6.51 -4.89
C GLU A 48 0.30 5.32 -5.65
N SER A 49 0.04 4.09 -5.20
CA SER A 49 0.52 2.89 -5.89
C SER A 49 -0.20 2.65 -7.22
N GLU A 50 -1.49 2.93 -7.29
CA GLU A 50 -2.27 2.84 -8.52
C GLU A 50 -1.83 3.91 -9.54
N GLU A 51 -1.71 5.17 -9.10
CA GLU A 51 -1.23 6.28 -9.93
C GLU A 51 0.16 5.99 -10.51
N TRP A 52 1.04 5.42 -9.70
CA TRP A 52 2.35 5.00 -10.17
C TRP A 52 2.27 3.89 -11.23
N GLY A 53 1.41 2.89 -11.06
CA GLY A 53 1.17 1.87 -12.08
C GLY A 53 0.76 2.50 -13.42
N LYS A 54 -0.12 3.51 -13.39
CA LYS A 54 -0.53 4.27 -14.58
C LYS A 54 0.63 5.04 -15.21
N GLU A 55 1.44 5.72 -14.39
CA GLU A 55 2.59 6.50 -14.88
C GLU A 55 3.62 5.63 -15.63
N ILE A 56 3.87 4.41 -15.17
CA ILE A 56 4.80 3.49 -15.83
C ILE A 56 4.14 2.61 -16.90
N GLY A 57 2.82 2.78 -17.13
CA GLY A 57 2.06 2.00 -18.12
C GLY A 57 1.91 0.52 -17.78
N ILE A 58 1.85 0.17 -16.48
CA ILE A 58 1.65 -1.19 -15.98
C ILE A 58 0.52 -1.17 -14.95
N GLU A 59 -0.70 -1.30 -15.44
CA GLU A 59 -1.89 -1.33 -14.60
C GLU A 59 -2.38 -2.76 -14.33
N THR A 60 -2.01 -3.69 -15.20
CA THR A 60 -2.46 -5.08 -15.15
C THR A 60 -1.31 -6.07 -15.27
N VAL A 61 -1.57 -7.32 -14.90
CA VAL A 61 -0.63 -8.43 -15.15
C VAL A 61 -0.38 -8.63 -16.66
N GLY A 62 -1.36 -8.29 -17.50
CA GLY A 62 -1.22 -8.32 -18.96
C GLY A 62 -0.13 -7.34 -19.42
N ASP A 63 -0.18 -6.10 -18.95
CA ASP A 63 0.83 -5.08 -19.28
C ASP A 63 2.22 -5.51 -18.84
N LEU A 64 2.33 -6.10 -17.64
CA LEU A 64 3.61 -6.64 -17.15
C LEU A 64 4.14 -7.76 -18.05
N ASN A 65 3.28 -8.70 -18.48
CA ASN A 65 3.66 -9.76 -19.38
C ASN A 65 4.13 -9.22 -20.75
N ASP A 66 3.48 -8.19 -21.26
CA ASP A 66 3.89 -7.51 -22.49
C ASP A 66 5.28 -6.88 -22.35
N GLN A 67 5.58 -6.25 -21.22
CA GLN A 67 6.92 -5.71 -20.94
C GLN A 67 7.99 -6.81 -20.87
N ILE A 68 7.66 -7.95 -20.27
CA ILE A 68 8.55 -9.12 -20.24
C ILE A 68 8.84 -9.62 -21.66
N CYS A 69 7.82 -9.77 -22.49
CA CYS A 69 7.95 -10.21 -23.88
C CYS A 69 8.76 -9.22 -24.73
N ARG A 70 8.69 -7.93 -24.46
CA ARG A 70 9.48 -6.89 -25.13
C ARG A 70 10.93 -6.81 -24.64
N GLY A 71 11.29 -7.52 -23.57
CA GLY A 71 12.63 -7.54 -23.00
C GLY A 71 12.98 -6.32 -22.13
N SER A 72 12.00 -5.50 -21.75
CA SER A 72 12.20 -4.27 -20.95
C SER A 72 12.09 -4.49 -19.43
N LEU A 73 11.96 -5.74 -18.96
CA LEU A 73 11.79 -6.06 -17.54
C LEU A 73 12.94 -5.52 -16.67
N SER A 74 14.19 -5.61 -17.14
CA SER A 74 15.35 -5.15 -16.36
C SER A 74 15.32 -3.64 -16.13
N GLU A 75 14.92 -2.87 -17.13
CA GLU A 75 14.75 -1.42 -17.01
C GLU A 75 13.62 -1.07 -16.03
N LEU A 76 12.51 -1.78 -16.13
CA LEU A 76 11.38 -1.62 -15.20
C LEU A 76 11.81 -1.85 -13.75
N ILE A 77 12.58 -2.90 -13.47
CA ILE A 77 13.10 -3.19 -12.13
C ILE A 77 13.95 -2.01 -11.63
N LEU A 78 14.87 -1.50 -12.46
CA LEU A 78 15.71 -0.35 -12.09
C LEU A 78 14.89 0.91 -11.77
N VAL A 79 13.86 1.19 -12.55
CA VAL A 79 12.95 2.32 -12.33
C VAL A 79 12.21 2.15 -10.99
N GLN A 80 11.71 0.95 -10.68
CA GLN A 80 11.04 0.65 -9.42
C GLN A 80 11.98 0.77 -8.20
N GLU A 81 13.20 0.29 -8.33
CA GLU A 81 14.21 0.41 -7.28
C GLU A 81 14.62 1.86 -7.04
N ALA A 82 14.82 2.64 -8.09
CA ALA A 82 15.15 4.06 -7.99
C ALA A 82 14.04 4.85 -7.29
N GLN A 83 12.77 4.57 -7.61
CA GLN A 83 11.64 5.19 -6.92
C GLN A 83 11.56 4.78 -5.45
N GLN A 84 11.78 3.51 -5.14
CA GLN A 84 11.81 3.05 -3.76
C GLN A 84 12.88 3.79 -2.95
N GLU A 85 14.10 3.92 -3.50
CA GLU A 85 15.18 4.66 -2.84
C GLU A 85 14.83 6.14 -2.64
N ARG A 86 14.21 6.79 -3.63
CA ARG A 86 13.72 8.16 -3.50
C ARG A 86 12.74 8.31 -2.34
N LYS A 87 11.73 7.44 -2.26
CA LYS A 87 10.75 7.46 -1.16
C LYS A 87 11.38 7.22 0.21
N ILE A 88 12.39 6.36 0.30
CA ILE A 88 13.14 6.15 1.56
C ILE A 88 13.93 7.41 1.92
N GLY A 89 14.54 8.08 0.95
CA GLY A 89 15.22 9.36 1.15
C GLY A 89 14.29 10.47 1.63
N GLU A 90 13.08 10.57 1.08
CA GLU A 90 12.05 11.51 1.54
C GLU A 90 11.64 11.26 2.99
N ILE A 91 11.52 9.97 3.39
CA ILE A 91 11.24 9.59 4.79
C ILE A 91 12.42 9.99 5.68
N ALA A 92 13.66 9.71 5.28
CA ALA A 92 14.85 10.09 6.01
C ALA A 92 14.91 11.61 6.21
N LYS A 93 14.67 12.38 5.16
CA LYS A 93 14.60 13.84 5.22
C LYS A 93 13.53 14.30 6.21
N SER A 94 12.33 13.75 6.16
CA SER A 94 11.25 14.13 7.08
C SER A 94 11.58 13.83 8.55
N ILE A 95 12.36 12.79 8.82
CA ILE A 95 12.84 12.45 10.17
C ILE A 95 13.85 13.50 10.64
N VAL A 96 14.79 13.89 9.78
CA VAL A 96 15.80 14.93 10.08
C VAL A 96 15.15 16.29 10.29
N ASP A 97 14.26 16.70 9.39
CA ASP A 97 13.55 17.99 9.44
C ASP A 97 12.69 18.13 10.72
N ARG A 98 12.15 17.01 11.22
CA ARG A 98 11.40 16.98 12.48
C ARG A 98 12.28 17.33 13.69
N GLY A 99 13.56 17.03 13.66
CA GLY A 99 14.52 17.29 14.74
C GLY A 99 14.25 16.48 16.01
N GLY A 100 15.29 16.26 16.80
CA GLY A 100 15.19 15.64 18.13
C GLY A 100 14.72 14.16 18.15
N VAL A 101 14.56 13.52 17.00
CA VAL A 101 14.15 12.12 16.92
C VAL A 101 15.29 11.22 17.40
N LYS A 102 15.07 10.48 18.49
CA LYS A 102 16.05 9.52 19.04
C LYS A 102 15.77 8.08 18.63
N PHE A 103 14.52 7.76 18.35
CA PHE A 103 14.09 6.41 18.00
C PHE A 103 13.12 6.46 16.82
N VAL A 104 13.31 5.55 15.85
CA VAL A 104 12.39 5.29 14.75
C VAL A 104 11.91 3.87 14.86
N MET A 105 10.61 3.68 15.08
CA MET A 105 9.99 2.36 15.18
C MET A 105 9.33 2.00 13.85
N ILE A 106 9.69 0.83 13.32
CA ILE A 106 9.16 0.30 12.06
C ILE A 106 8.28 -0.90 12.37
N ALA A 107 6.98 -0.78 12.10
CA ALA A 107 6.01 -1.84 12.29
C ALA A 107 5.48 -2.36 10.95
N GLY A 108 5.14 -3.62 10.91
CA GLY A 108 4.55 -4.28 9.74
C GLY A 108 4.41 -5.78 9.94
N PRO A 109 3.67 -6.49 9.10
CA PRO A 109 3.46 -7.93 9.19
C PRO A 109 4.78 -8.71 9.01
N SER A 110 4.75 -10.02 9.28
CA SER A 110 5.88 -10.90 8.98
C SER A 110 6.17 -10.87 7.48
N SER A 111 7.44 -11.01 7.11
CA SER A 111 7.91 -11.02 5.71
C SER A 111 7.59 -9.75 4.89
N SER A 112 7.32 -8.62 5.53
CA SER A 112 7.02 -7.33 4.86
C SER A 112 8.26 -6.50 4.49
N GLY A 113 9.47 -7.06 4.57
CA GLY A 113 10.70 -6.36 4.23
C GLY A 113 11.18 -5.31 5.24
N LYS A 114 10.68 -5.33 6.50
CA LYS A 114 11.07 -4.37 7.56
C LYS A 114 12.58 -4.26 7.75
N THR A 115 13.29 -5.38 7.74
CA THR A 115 14.75 -5.42 7.94
C THR A 115 15.48 -4.74 6.79
N SER A 116 15.11 -5.04 5.54
CA SER A 116 15.71 -4.39 4.36
C SER A 116 15.40 -2.90 4.34
N PHE A 117 14.16 -2.52 4.66
CA PHE A 117 13.75 -1.12 4.76
C PHE A 117 14.53 -0.38 5.85
N SER A 118 14.66 -0.96 7.06
CA SER A 118 15.41 -0.32 8.16
C SER A 118 16.87 -0.12 7.81
N HIS A 119 17.48 -1.07 7.11
CA HIS A 119 18.87 -0.95 6.67
C HIS A 119 19.03 0.19 5.65
N ARG A 120 18.19 0.25 4.61
CA ARG A 120 18.21 1.32 3.61
C ARG A 120 17.93 2.69 4.24
N LEU A 121 16.93 2.78 5.14
CA LEU A 121 16.64 4.01 5.88
C LEU A 121 17.84 4.47 6.72
N SER A 122 18.54 3.54 7.39
CA SER A 122 19.73 3.88 8.17
C SER A 122 20.88 4.43 7.32
N ILE A 123 21.00 3.97 6.08
CA ILE A 123 21.98 4.50 5.11
C ILE A 123 21.60 5.94 4.74
N GLN A 124 20.34 6.16 4.36
CA GLN A 124 19.85 7.49 3.98
C GLN A 124 19.92 8.53 5.12
N LEU A 125 19.83 8.09 6.37
CA LEU A 125 19.99 8.96 7.54
C LEU A 125 21.45 9.34 7.85
N LYS A 126 22.43 8.66 7.21
CA LYS A 126 23.88 8.95 7.36
C LYS A 126 24.43 9.85 6.26
N THR A 127 23.72 9.94 5.15
CA THR A 127 24.07 10.80 4.01
C THR A 127 23.47 12.18 4.15
#